data_571a4c1af2a99b2063c27d9dbf870d08
#
_entry.id   571a4c1af2a99b2063c27d9dbf870d08
#
_cell.length_a   1.000
_cell.length_b   1.000
_cell.length_c   1.000
_cell.angle_alpha   90.00
_cell.angle_beta   90.00
_cell.angle_gamma   90.00
#
_symmetry.space_group_name_H-M   'P 1'
#
loop_
_entity.id
_entity.type
_entity.pdbx_description
1 polymer ?
#
loop_
_entity_poly.entity_id
_entity_poly.type
_entity_poly.pdbx_seq_one_letter_code
_entity_poly.pdbx_strand_id
1 'polypeptide(L)'
;IKIPIILITTHLVAFVLDSFSCSYIHFKRTVGKESTMAAKPVIKVVAICGSLRKASYHRGLLRAAMELSESIDGLLIEYVDISPLPMLNTDLEVDGKYPPAVEAFRRKILQSDCFLFASPEYNYSITALLKNAIDWASRPPNVWANKAAAILSAGGLFGGGLAQYHLRQVGVFLDLHFINKPEFSLYAFQPPAKFDDGGNLTDPEAKKRLKLVLLSLKAFTLRLQQDD
;
A
#
# COMPACT_ATOMS: atom_id res chain seq x y z
N ILE A 1 30.79 50.19 13.23
CA ILE A 1 29.52 50.41 12.47
C ILE A 1 28.38 49.90 13.35
N LYS A 2 27.62 50.86 13.92
CA LYS A 2 26.46 50.60 14.79
C LYS A 2 25.23 50.35 13.92
N ILE A 3 24.53 49.26 14.12
CA ILE A 3 23.23 48.98 13.53
C ILE A 3 22.16 49.35 14.55
N PRO A 4 21.15 50.17 14.23
CA PRO A 4 20.10 50.54 15.18
C PRO A 4 19.03 49.46 15.30
N ILE A 5 18.67 49.21 16.55
CA ILE A 5 17.51 48.36 16.92
C ILE A 5 16.25 49.14 16.65
N ILE A 6 15.38 48.66 15.77
CA ILE A 6 14.05 49.23 15.58
C ILE A 6 13.09 48.52 16.55
N LEU A 7 12.63 49.29 17.52
CA LEU A 7 11.49 48.92 18.39
C LEU A 7 10.20 48.99 17.54
N ILE A 8 9.53 47.86 17.40
CA ILE A 8 8.15 47.83 16.86
C ILE A 8 7.19 47.83 18.05
N THR A 9 6.53 48.93 18.22
CA THR A 9 5.48 49.18 19.20
C THR A 9 4.24 48.37 18.90
N THR A 10 3.77 47.69 19.92
CA THR A 10 2.45 47.02 19.98
C THR A 10 1.30 48.04 19.82
N HIS A 11 0.55 47.96 18.74
CA HIS A 11 -0.78 48.58 18.70
C HIS A 11 -1.85 47.51 18.93
N LEU A 12 -2.46 47.61 20.09
CA LEU A 12 -3.69 47.00 20.53
C LEU A 12 -4.82 47.50 19.63
N VAL A 13 -5.44 46.64 18.84
CA VAL A 13 -6.70 46.93 18.18
C VAL A 13 -7.79 46.11 18.87
N ALA A 14 -8.51 46.78 19.74
CA ALA A 14 -9.80 46.32 20.23
C ALA A 14 -10.84 46.54 19.13
N PHE A 15 -11.44 45.46 18.62
CA PHE A 15 -12.64 45.56 17.78
C PHE A 15 -13.77 44.75 18.40
N VAL A 16 -14.66 45.51 18.93
CA VAL A 16 -16.13 45.41 19.02
C VAL A 16 -16.74 44.02 18.82
N LEU A 17 -17.23 43.47 19.93
CA LEU A 17 -18.27 42.46 19.96
C LEU A 17 -19.59 43.09 19.59
N ASP A 18 -20.10 42.85 18.43
CA ASP A 18 -21.52 43.07 18.11
C ASP A 18 -22.14 41.74 17.66
N SER A 19 -23.11 41.39 18.50
CA SER A 19 -24.30 40.58 18.32
C SER A 19 -24.38 39.71 17.05
N PHE A 20 -24.10 38.42 17.18
CA PHE A 20 -24.72 37.40 16.36
C PHE A 20 -25.72 36.60 17.18
N SER A 21 -26.97 36.87 16.89
CA SER A 21 -28.16 36.13 17.32
C SER A 21 -27.97 34.65 17.02
N CYS A 22 -27.89 33.82 18.07
CA CYS A 22 -27.88 32.38 17.99
C CYS A 22 -29.23 31.86 17.56
N SER A 23 -29.47 31.70 16.27
CA SER A 23 -30.63 30.98 15.77
C SER A 23 -30.47 29.52 16.05
N TYR A 24 -31.14 29.00 17.08
CA TYR A 24 -31.28 27.60 17.37
C TYR A 24 -31.98 26.91 16.19
N ILE A 25 -31.23 26.25 15.33
CA ILE A 25 -31.77 25.34 14.32
C ILE A 25 -32.22 24.10 15.06
N HIS A 26 -33.52 23.93 15.23
CA HIS A 26 -34.16 22.71 15.68
C HIS A 26 -33.91 21.62 14.61
N PHE A 27 -32.89 20.76 14.83
CA PHE A 27 -32.68 19.58 14.02
C PHE A 27 -33.76 18.57 14.35
N LYS A 28 -34.85 18.54 13.57
CA LYS A 28 -35.82 17.44 13.64
C LYS A 28 -35.13 16.15 13.32
N ARG A 29 -34.92 15.35 14.35
CA ARG A 29 -34.47 13.96 14.25
C ARG A 29 -35.55 13.17 13.53
N THR A 30 -35.40 12.95 12.23
CA THR A 30 -36.22 12.00 11.48
C THR A 30 -35.82 10.61 11.93
N VAL A 31 -36.68 10.00 12.71
CA VAL A 31 -36.62 8.59 13.09
C VAL A 31 -36.97 7.75 11.87
N GLY A 32 -36.11 6.79 11.55
CA GLY A 32 -36.48 5.56 10.84
C GLY A 32 -36.44 5.57 9.33
N LYS A 33 -35.25 5.32 8.77
CA LYS A 33 -35.15 4.35 7.68
C LYS A 33 -34.34 3.18 8.22
N GLU A 34 -34.97 2.02 8.33
CA GLU A 34 -34.27 0.75 8.47
C GLU A 34 -33.24 0.69 7.34
N SER A 35 -31.97 0.84 7.72
CA SER A 35 -30.85 0.59 6.86
C SER A 35 -30.87 -0.92 6.60
N THR A 36 -31.36 -1.33 5.46
CA THR A 36 -30.97 -2.62 4.89
C THR A 36 -29.45 -2.66 4.97
N MET A 37 -28.91 -3.60 5.77
CA MET A 37 -27.46 -3.78 5.91
C MET A 37 -26.91 -4.15 4.53
N ALA A 38 -26.50 -3.16 3.77
CA ALA A 38 -25.71 -3.38 2.55
C ALA A 38 -24.49 -4.19 2.97
N ALA A 39 -24.25 -5.32 2.29
CA ALA A 39 -23.06 -6.13 2.56
C ALA A 39 -21.84 -5.22 2.51
N LYS A 40 -21.01 -5.27 3.56
CA LYS A 40 -19.80 -4.46 3.60
C LYS A 40 -18.96 -4.74 2.36
N PRO A 41 -18.47 -3.73 1.65
CA PRO A 41 -17.68 -3.95 0.44
C PRO A 41 -16.45 -4.80 0.77
N VAL A 42 -16.21 -5.83 -0.05
CA VAL A 42 -15.04 -6.68 0.07
C VAL A 42 -13.91 -6.04 -0.73
N ILE A 43 -12.85 -5.63 -0.03
CA ILE A 43 -11.63 -5.08 -0.63
C ILE A 43 -10.76 -6.21 -1.16
N LYS A 44 -10.51 -6.20 -2.47
CA LYS A 44 -9.67 -7.16 -3.18
C LYS A 44 -8.23 -6.67 -3.24
N VAL A 45 -7.33 -7.36 -2.53
CA VAL A 45 -5.90 -7.06 -2.48
C VAL A 45 -5.17 -8.01 -3.42
N VAL A 46 -4.41 -7.49 -4.37
CA VAL A 46 -3.43 -8.30 -5.09
C VAL A 46 -2.10 -8.25 -4.37
N ALA A 47 -1.61 -9.43 -3.96
CA ALA A 47 -0.32 -9.61 -3.30
C ALA A 47 0.75 -10.08 -4.30
N ILE A 48 1.87 -9.38 -4.35
CA ILE A 48 2.95 -9.61 -5.32
C ILE A 48 4.27 -9.81 -4.59
N CYS A 49 4.97 -10.91 -4.92
CA CYS A 49 6.28 -11.22 -4.36
C CYS A 49 7.41 -10.93 -5.35
N GLY A 50 8.38 -10.11 -4.96
CA GLY A 50 9.60 -9.85 -5.74
C GLY A 50 10.66 -10.95 -5.65
N SER A 51 10.34 -12.19 -5.19
CA SER A 51 11.29 -13.26 -5.03
C SER A 51 10.82 -14.56 -5.67
N LEU A 52 11.70 -15.22 -6.42
CA LEU A 52 11.46 -16.55 -6.99
C LEU A 52 11.80 -17.70 -6.03
N ARG A 53 12.54 -17.45 -4.96
CA ARG A 53 13.02 -18.48 -4.04
C ARG A 53 11.84 -19.14 -3.31
N LYS A 54 11.80 -20.49 -3.27
CA LYS A 54 10.71 -21.26 -2.61
C LYS A 54 10.55 -20.88 -1.13
N ALA A 55 11.63 -20.93 -0.36
CA ALA A 55 11.67 -20.55 1.05
C ALA A 55 11.97 -19.05 1.25
N SER A 56 11.42 -18.21 0.37
CA SER A 56 11.56 -16.74 0.50
C SER A 56 10.80 -16.24 1.70
N TYR A 57 11.45 -15.45 2.55
CA TYR A 57 10.79 -14.73 3.64
C TYR A 57 9.67 -13.83 3.15
N HIS A 58 9.80 -13.22 1.97
CA HIS A 58 8.76 -12.37 1.37
C HIS A 58 7.53 -13.17 0.95
N ARG A 59 7.71 -14.40 0.42
CA ARG A 59 6.60 -15.33 0.23
C ARG A 59 5.95 -15.73 1.56
N GLY A 60 6.77 -15.91 2.61
CA GLY A 60 6.29 -16.18 3.96
C GLY A 60 5.49 -15.05 4.56
N LEU A 61 5.91 -13.80 4.33
CA LEU A 61 5.13 -12.62 4.72
C LEU A 61 3.77 -12.58 4.03
N LEU A 62 3.70 -12.88 2.73
CA LEU A 62 2.43 -12.91 2.00
C LEU A 62 1.54 -14.08 2.45
N ARG A 63 2.10 -15.27 2.72
CA ARG A 63 1.32 -16.37 3.32
C ARG A 63 0.71 -15.97 4.66
N ALA A 64 1.50 -15.37 5.55
CA ALA A 64 1.02 -14.87 6.83
C ALA A 64 -0.02 -13.75 6.66
N ALA A 65 0.12 -12.88 5.66
CA ALA A 65 -0.88 -11.86 5.35
C ALA A 65 -2.22 -12.47 4.92
N MET A 66 -2.18 -13.51 4.08
CA MET A 66 -3.39 -14.23 3.64
C MET A 66 -4.07 -14.91 4.83
N GLU A 67 -3.34 -15.63 5.69
CA GLU A 67 -3.87 -16.24 6.92
C GLU A 67 -4.52 -15.20 7.84
N LEU A 68 -3.83 -14.06 8.07
CA LEU A 68 -4.34 -12.99 8.92
C LEU A 68 -5.58 -12.31 8.33
N SER A 69 -5.69 -12.23 7.01
CA SER A 69 -6.83 -11.60 6.33
C SER A 69 -8.14 -12.33 6.59
N GLU A 70 -8.13 -13.64 6.86
CA GLU A 70 -9.32 -14.43 7.22
C GLU A 70 -10.00 -13.90 8.50
N SER A 71 -9.24 -13.25 9.38
CA SER A 71 -9.73 -12.59 10.58
C SER A 71 -10.09 -11.12 10.42
N ILE A 72 -9.97 -10.58 9.19
CA ILE A 72 -10.27 -9.18 8.87
C ILE A 72 -11.50 -9.13 7.95
N ASP A 73 -12.63 -8.82 8.54
CA ASP A 73 -13.90 -8.72 7.82
C ASP A 73 -13.80 -7.83 6.57
N GLY A 74 -14.28 -8.30 5.42
CA GLY A 74 -14.27 -7.55 4.16
C GLY A 74 -12.87 -7.31 3.55
N LEU A 75 -11.89 -8.18 3.80
CA LEU A 75 -10.58 -8.14 3.16
C LEU A 75 -10.26 -9.49 2.51
N LEU A 76 -10.02 -9.50 1.20
CA LEU A 76 -9.64 -10.69 0.45
C LEU A 76 -8.28 -10.46 -0.20
N ILE A 77 -7.30 -11.33 0.08
CA ILE A 77 -5.95 -11.25 -0.50
C ILE A 77 -5.76 -12.39 -1.51
N GLU A 78 -5.43 -12.03 -2.74
CA GLU A 78 -5.05 -12.96 -3.80
C GLU A 78 -3.55 -12.83 -4.11
N TYR A 79 -2.80 -13.94 -4.01
CA TYR A 79 -1.42 -13.97 -4.48
C TYR A 79 -1.39 -14.10 -6.00
N VAL A 80 -0.64 -13.21 -6.66
CA VAL A 80 -0.44 -13.24 -8.11
C VAL A 80 1.04 -13.55 -8.41
N ASP A 81 1.28 -14.69 -9.08
CA ASP A 81 2.62 -15.08 -9.49
C ASP A 81 3.06 -14.27 -10.72
N ILE A 82 4.22 -13.63 -10.59
CA ILE A 82 4.83 -12.82 -11.66
C ILE A 82 5.99 -13.55 -12.35
N SER A 83 6.28 -14.79 -11.96
CA SER A 83 7.35 -15.58 -12.58
C SER A 83 7.12 -15.93 -14.05
N PRO A 84 5.87 -16.09 -14.55
CA PRO A 84 5.63 -16.38 -15.96
C PRO A 84 5.78 -15.19 -16.90
N LEU A 85 5.95 -13.96 -16.37
CA LEU A 85 6.05 -12.78 -17.21
C LEU A 85 7.38 -12.77 -17.98
N PRO A 86 7.38 -12.60 -19.31
CA PRO A 86 8.62 -12.39 -20.05
C PRO A 86 9.29 -11.09 -19.59
N MET A 87 10.60 -10.97 -19.80
CA MET A 87 11.26 -9.67 -19.64
C MET A 87 10.63 -8.67 -20.59
N LEU A 88 10.44 -7.44 -20.08
CA LEU A 88 9.85 -6.38 -20.88
C LEU A 88 10.64 -6.19 -22.17
N ASN A 89 9.96 -6.41 -23.27
CA ASN A 89 10.40 -6.09 -24.61
C ASN A 89 9.17 -5.62 -25.40
N THR A 90 9.20 -4.37 -25.83
CA THR A 90 8.09 -3.75 -26.57
C THR A 90 7.84 -4.36 -27.94
N ASP A 91 8.81 -5.10 -28.53
CA ASP A 91 8.61 -5.87 -29.76
C ASP A 91 7.57 -7.01 -29.59
N LEU A 92 7.27 -7.38 -28.35
CA LEU A 92 6.23 -8.36 -28.01
C LEU A 92 4.83 -7.74 -27.98
N GLU A 93 4.70 -6.44 -28.14
CA GLU A 93 3.41 -5.74 -28.26
C GLU A 93 2.99 -5.77 -29.73
N VAL A 94 2.05 -6.64 -30.07
CA VAL A 94 1.60 -6.85 -31.45
C VAL A 94 0.12 -6.47 -31.59
N ASP A 95 -0.19 -5.60 -32.53
CA ASP A 95 -1.57 -5.14 -32.82
C ASP A 95 -2.31 -4.62 -31.58
N GLY A 96 -1.60 -3.89 -30.73
CA GLY A 96 -2.15 -3.32 -29.49
C GLY A 96 -2.42 -4.35 -28.39
N LYS A 97 -1.90 -5.58 -28.52
CA LYS A 97 -2.04 -6.68 -27.55
C LYS A 97 -0.70 -7.00 -26.90
N TYR A 98 -0.76 -7.43 -25.67
CA TYR A 98 0.39 -7.91 -24.90
C TYR A 98 0.50 -9.45 -24.93
N PRO A 99 1.65 -10.02 -24.60
CA PRO A 99 1.76 -11.48 -24.41
C PRO A 99 0.67 -12.00 -23.48
N PRO A 100 0.14 -13.23 -23.70
CA PRO A 100 -1.00 -13.75 -22.91
C PRO A 100 -0.79 -13.73 -21.39
N ALA A 101 0.43 -14.03 -20.93
CA ALA A 101 0.75 -13.95 -19.49
C ALA A 101 0.68 -12.51 -18.96
N VAL A 102 1.09 -11.53 -19.76
CA VAL A 102 1.03 -10.09 -19.42
C VAL A 102 -0.43 -9.65 -19.39
N GLU A 103 -1.25 -10.02 -20.39
CA GLU A 103 -2.68 -9.70 -20.41
C GLU A 103 -3.41 -10.27 -19.19
N ALA A 104 -3.13 -11.52 -18.83
CA ALA A 104 -3.72 -12.14 -17.64
C ALA A 104 -3.31 -11.41 -16.36
N PHE A 105 -2.03 -11.05 -16.24
CA PHE A 105 -1.51 -10.28 -15.12
C PHE A 105 -2.15 -8.89 -15.03
N ARG A 106 -2.15 -8.12 -16.11
CA ARG A 106 -2.75 -6.78 -16.17
C ARG A 106 -4.23 -6.79 -15.79
N ARG A 107 -4.97 -7.83 -16.21
CA ARG A 107 -6.38 -7.98 -15.82
C ARG A 107 -6.54 -8.16 -14.30
N LYS A 108 -5.67 -8.94 -13.65
CA LYS A 108 -5.67 -9.09 -12.18
C LYS A 108 -5.40 -7.76 -11.47
N ILE A 109 -4.42 -7.00 -11.96
CA ILE A 109 -4.09 -5.66 -11.44
C ILE A 109 -5.28 -4.71 -11.61
N LEU A 110 -5.90 -4.69 -12.78
CA LEU A 110 -7.04 -3.83 -13.07
C LEU A 110 -8.25 -4.13 -12.15
N GLN A 111 -8.52 -5.40 -11.88
CA GLN A 111 -9.67 -5.87 -11.10
C GLN A 111 -9.47 -5.77 -9.57
N SER A 112 -8.29 -5.41 -9.11
CA SER A 112 -7.99 -5.26 -7.68
C SER A 112 -8.30 -3.85 -7.19
N ASP A 113 -8.59 -3.73 -5.89
CA ASP A 113 -8.81 -2.45 -5.23
C ASP A 113 -7.51 -1.85 -4.68
N CYS A 114 -6.55 -2.69 -4.30
CA CYS A 114 -5.26 -2.26 -3.76
C CYS A 114 -4.19 -3.35 -3.86
N PHE A 115 -2.95 -3.02 -3.45
CA PHE A 115 -1.79 -3.87 -3.61
C PHE A 115 -1.03 -4.10 -2.31
N LEU A 116 -0.50 -5.33 -2.15
CA LEU A 116 0.43 -5.69 -1.10
C LEU A 116 1.73 -6.21 -1.74
N PHE A 117 2.75 -5.38 -1.77
CA PHE A 117 4.06 -5.75 -2.29
C PHE A 117 4.92 -6.37 -1.20
N ALA A 118 5.61 -7.47 -1.50
CA ALA A 118 6.66 -8.03 -0.66
C ALA A 118 7.93 -8.22 -1.49
N SER A 119 8.94 -7.40 -1.26
CA SER A 119 10.18 -7.40 -2.06
C SER A 119 11.42 -7.55 -1.22
N PRO A 120 12.34 -8.45 -1.60
CA PRO A 120 13.72 -8.37 -1.13
C PRO A 120 14.37 -7.07 -1.59
N GLU A 121 15.42 -6.72 -0.87
CA GLU A 121 16.34 -5.65 -1.26
C GLU A 121 17.57 -6.28 -1.91
N TYR A 122 17.77 -6.01 -3.20
CA TYR A 122 18.95 -6.39 -3.95
C TYR A 122 19.67 -5.13 -4.40
N ASN A 123 20.93 -4.97 -3.97
CA ASN A 123 21.75 -3.80 -4.32
C ASN A 123 21.00 -2.47 -4.03
N TYR A 124 20.43 -2.35 -2.82
CA TYR A 124 19.66 -1.19 -2.35
C TYR A 124 18.37 -0.89 -3.11
N SER A 125 17.87 -1.81 -3.93
CA SER A 125 16.68 -1.58 -4.75
C SER A 125 15.72 -2.75 -4.71
N ILE A 126 14.58 -2.59 -5.40
CA ILE A 126 13.65 -3.68 -5.72
C ILE A 126 14.29 -4.66 -6.68
N THR A 127 13.77 -5.87 -6.71
CA THR A 127 14.27 -6.91 -7.63
C THR A 127 13.91 -6.62 -9.08
N ALA A 128 14.73 -7.09 -10.01
CA ALA A 128 14.43 -7.04 -11.44
C ALA A 128 13.10 -7.71 -11.78
N LEU A 129 12.76 -8.81 -11.10
CA LEU A 129 11.50 -9.52 -11.26
C LEU A 129 10.29 -8.63 -10.96
N LEU A 130 10.31 -7.93 -9.81
CA LEU A 130 9.23 -7.03 -9.41
C LEU A 130 9.17 -5.82 -10.34
N LYS A 131 10.32 -5.23 -10.69
CA LYS A 131 10.38 -4.10 -11.59
C LYS A 131 9.80 -4.45 -12.96
N ASN A 132 10.14 -5.61 -13.50
CA ASN A 132 9.59 -6.11 -14.77
C ASN A 132 8.05 -6.23 -14.75
N ALA A 133 7.49 -6.78 -13.68
CA ALA A 133 6.04 -6.89 -13.53
C ALA A 133 5.37 -5.50 -13.46
N ILE A 134 5.98 -4.57 -12.74
CA ILE A 134 5.51 -3.19 -12.64
C ILE A 134 5.53 -2.53 -14.02
N ASP A 135 6.61 -2.68 -14.78
CA ASP A 135 6.76 -2.08 -16.10
C ASP A 135 5.73 -2.62 -17.09
N TRP A 136 5.49 -3.92 -17.12
CA TRP A 136 4.45 -4.51 -17.96
C TRP A 136 3.04 -3.97 -17.65
N ALA A 137 2.69 -3.82 -16.39
CA ALA A 137 1.36 -3.34 -16.01
C ALA A 137 1.22 -1.81 -16.09
N SER A 138 2.33 -1.07 -16.25
CA SER A 138 2.33 0.36 -16.53
C SER A 138 2.19 0.72 -18.02
N ARG A 139 2.34 -0.27 -18.93
CA ARG A 139 2.11 -0.03 -20.36
C ARG A 139 0.68 0.48 -20.59
N PRO A 140 0.47 1.34 -21.61
CA PRO A 140 -0.83 1.97 -21.84
C PRO A 140 -1.99 0.98 -22.01
N PRO A 141 -3.15 1.23 -21.35
CA PRO A 141 -3.33 2.17 -20.25
C PRO A 141 -2.66 1.68 -18.96
N ASN A 142 -2.11 2.58 -18.14
CA ASN A 142 -1.56 2.25 -16.84
C ASN A 142 -2.65 1.66 -15.92
N VAL A 143 -2.50 0.39 -15.51
CA VAL A 143 -3.52 -0.29 -14.69
C VAL A 143 -3.25 -0.21 -13.18
N TRP A 144 -2.15 0.46 -12.78
CA TRP A 144 -1.81 0.71 -11.37
C TRP A 144 -2.52 1.92 -10.78
N ALA A 145 -2.87 2.90 -11.62
CA ALA A 145 -3.23 4.25 -11.20
C ALA A 145 -4.38 4.31 -10.19
N ASN A 146 -4.31 5.33 -9.34
CA ASN A 146 -5.32 5.70 -8.33
C ASN A 146 -5.68 4.57 -7.35
N LYS A 147 -4.71 3.73 -6.95
CA LYS A 147 -4.95 2.63 -6.01
C LYS A 147 -4.02 2.68 -4.82
N ALA A 148 -4.54 2.24 -3.67
CA ALA A 148 -3.76 2.10 -2.45
C ALA A 148 -2.72 0.97 -2.54
N ALA A 149 -1.60 1.13 -1.86
CA ALA A 149 -0.58 0.08 -1.77
C ALA A 149 0.10 0.05 -0.40
N ALA A 150 0.55 -1.14 0.00
CA ALA A 150 1.43 -1.36 1.15
C ALA A 150 2.66 -2.17 0.74
N ILE A 151 3.75 -2.01 1.48
CA ILE A 151 5.01 -2.69 1.21
C ILE A 151 5.46 -3.44 2.46
N LEU A 152 5.87 -4.70 2.25
CA LEU A 152 6.50 -5.56 3.24
C LEU A 152 7.92 -5.87 2.82
N SER A 153 8.86 -5.83 3.74
CA SER A 153 10.23 -6.27 3.48
C SER A 153 10.84 -7.01 4.66
N ALA A 154 11.79 -7.86 4.35
CA ALA A 154 12.62 -8.56 5.31
C ALA A 154 14.05 -8.69 4.74
N GLY A 155 15.05 -8.39 5.52
CA GLY A 155 16.42 -8.39 5.04
C GLY A 155 17.45 -8.25 6.15
N GLY A 156 18.68 -7.95 5.76
CA GLY A 156 19.81 -7.73 6.64
C GLY A 156 19.80 -6.34 7.29
N LEU A 157 20.79 -5.54 6.91
CA LEU A 157 21.15 -4.30 7.60
C LEU A 157 20.01 -3.29 7.78
N PHE A 158 19.15 -3.14 6.77
CA PHE A 158 18.04 -2.18 6.78
C PHE A 158 16.64 -2.85 6.73
N GLY A 159 16.57 -4.17 6.94
CA GLY A 159 15.30 -4.89 6.85
C GLY A 159 14.61 -4.78 5.49
N GLY A 160 15.32 -4.39 4.44
CA GLY A 160 14.79 -4.13 3.11
C GLY A 160 14.19 -2.72 2.93
N GLY A 161 14.54 -1.78 3.80
CA GLY A 161 13.98 -0.42 3.81
C GLY A 161 14.31 0.40 2.56
N LEU A 162 15.51 0.26 2.00
CA LEU A 162 15.91 1.01 0.80
C LEU A 162 15.09 0.57 -0.44
N ALA A 163 14.83 -0.72 -0.58
CA ALA A 163 13.93 -1.20 -1.62
C ALA A 163 12.52 -0.62 -1.48
N GLN A 164 12.02 -0.42 -0.26
CA GLN A 164 10.72 0.24 -0.05
C GLN A 164 10.74 1.69 -0.53
N TYR A 165 11.80 2.46 -0.26
CA TYR A 165 11.92 3.84 -0.74
C TYR A 165 11.98 3.90 -2.27
N HIS A 166 12.73 3.01 -2.90
CA HIS A 166 12.77 2.92 -4.37
C HIS A 166 11.40 2.56 -4.96
N LEU A 167 10.67 1.62 -4.35
CA LEU A 167 9.32 1.27 -4.82
C LEU A 167 8.35 2.44 -4.68
N ARG A 168 8.46 3.24 -3.62
CA ARG A 168 7.66 4.47 -3.46
C ARG A 168 7.95 5.49 -4.56
N GLN A 169 9.22 5.66 -4.95
CA GLN A 169 9.60 6.54 -6.07
C GLN A 169 9.00 6.05 -7.40
N VAL A 170 9.07 4.74 -7.66
CA VAL A 170 8.42 4.13 -8.82
C VAL A 170 6.91 4.37 -8.77
N GLY A 171 6.30 4.24 -7.60
CA GLY A 171 4.87 4.47 -7.39
C GLY A 171 4.40 5.87 -7.70
N VAL A 172 5.25 6.90 -7.54
CA VAL A 172 4.93 8.28 -7.92
C VAL A 172 4.57 8.37 -9.42
N PHE A 173 5.37 7.74 -10.29
CA PHE A 173 5.09 7.72 -11.73
C PHE A 173 3.83 6.91 -12.07
N LEU A 174 3.54 5.87 -11.27
CA LEU A 174 2.42 4.97 -11.50
C LEU A 174 1.08 5.50 -10.96
N ASP A 175 1.10 6.61 -10.23
CA ASP A 175 -0.05 7.10 -9.47
C ASP A 175 -0.54 6.08 -8.43
N LEU A 176 0.40 5.44 -7.72
CA LEU A 176 0.14 4.55 -6.60
C LEU A 176 0.20 5.31 -5.27
N HIS A 177 -0.81 5.12 -4.45
CA HIS A 177 -0.92 5.77 -3.14
C HIS A 177 -0.47 4.83 -2.02
N PHE A 178 0.79 4.93 -1.61
CA PHE A 178 1.31 4.08 -0.54
C PHE A 178 0.87 4.54 0.85
N ILE A 179 0.46 3.61 1.71
CA ILE A 179 0.36 3.90 3.15
C ILE A 179 1.76 4.24 3.69
N ASN A 180 1.84 5.28 4.50
CA ASN A 180 3.09 5.70 5.12
C ASN A 180 3.31 5.01 6.47
N LYS A 181 2.25 4.72 7.20
CA LYS A 181 2.30 4.06 8.52
C LYS A 181 1.17 3.04 8.66
N PRO A 182 1.45 1.92 9.34
CA PRO A 182 2.76 1.51 9.86
C PRO A 182 3.70 1.05 8.73
N GLU A 183 4.99 1.31 8.86
CA GLU A 183 6.01 0.69 8.04
C GLU A 183 6.25 -0.75 8.49
N PHE A 184 6.54 -1.63 7.52
CA PHE A 184 6.85 -3.02 7.82
C PHE A 184 8.18 -3.44 7.18
N SER A 185 9.22 -3.44 7.99
CA SER A 185 10.52 -4.02 7.66
C SER A 185 10.97 -4.92 8.81
N LEU A 186 11.60 -6.06 8.49
CA LEU A 186 12.10 -7.02 9.46
C LEU A 186 13.60 -7.25 9.26
N TYR A 187 14.35 -7.19 10.36
CA TYR A 187 15.73 -7.65 10.42
C TYR A 187 15.74 -9.18 10.50
N ALA A 188 15.73 -9.83 9.32
CA ALA A 188 15.44 -11.27 9.21
C ALA A 188 16.55 -12.17 9.77
N PHE A 189 17.79 -11.65 9.85
CA PHE A 189 18.97 -12.40 10.28
C PHE A 189 19.40 -12.10 11.71
N GLN A 190 18.66 -11.25 12.40
CA GLN A 190 18.91 -10.98 13.81
C GLN A 190 18.09 -11.93 14.70
N PRO A 191 18.70 -12.50 15.77
CA PRO A 191 17.98 -13.33 16.73
C PRO A 191 16.94 -12.50 17.52
N PRO A 192 15.85 -13.11 17.98
CA PRO A 192 15.45 -14.49 17.68
C PRO A 192 15.01 -14.66 16.22
N ALA A 193 15.08 -15.91 15.71
CA ALA A 193 14.63 -16.24 14.36
C ALA A 193 13.16 -15.86 14.15
N LYS A 194 12.85 -15.18 13.05
CA LYS A 194 11.51 -14.71 12.73
C LYS A 194 10.80 -15.58 11.70
N PHE A 195 11.55 -16.46 11.06
CA PHE A 195 11.07 -17.37 10.03
C PHE A 195 11.61 -18.78 10.31
N ASP A 196 10.84 -19.78 9.92
CA ASP A 196 11.28 -21.18 9.89
C ASP A 196 12.12 -21.48 8.62
N ASP A 197 12.60 -22.73 8.49
CA ASP A 197 13.40 -23.21 7.35
C ASP A 197 12.60 -23.16 6.03
N GLY A 198 11.29 -23.27 6.08
CA GLY A 198 10.37 -23.10 4.95
C GLY A 198 10.13 -21.64 4.56
N GLY A 199 10.70 -20.69 5.31
CA GLY A 199 10.52 -19.27 5.14
C GLY A 199 9.16 -18.77 5.60
N ASN A 200 8.44 -19.51 6.45
CA ASN A 200 7.18 -19.05 7.02
C ASN A 200 7.44 -18.11 8.20
N LEU A 201 6.64 -17.06 8.32
CA LEU A 201 6.74 -16.12 9.42
C LEU A 201 6.25 -16.79 10.72
N THR A 202 7.13 -16.93 11.70
CA THR A 202 6.84 -17.57 12.99
C THR A 202 6.76 -16.57 14.14
N ASP A 203 7.39 -15.41 14.01
CA ASP A 203 7.44 -14.38 15.05
C ASP A 203 6.06 -13.76 15.33
N PRO A 204 5.52 -13.88 16.57
CA PRO A 204 4.18 -13.40 16.89
C PRO A 204 4.07 -11.87 16.83
N GLU A 205 5.13 -11.15 17.18
CA GLU A 205 5.11 -9.69 17.17
C GLU A 205 5.11 -9.15 15.75
N ALA A 206 5.88 -9.78 14.85
CA ALA A 206 5.82 -9.45 13.44
C ALA A 206 4.44 -9.75 12.83
N LYS A 207 3.76 -10.84 13.24
CA LYS A 207 2.38 -11.12 12.82
C LYS A 207 1.41 -10.04 13.28
N LYS A 208 1.52 -9.55 14.51
CA LYS A 208 0.71 -8.42 15.00
C LYS A 208 0.94 -7.16 14.18
N ARG A 209 2.20 -6.81 13.93
CA ARG A 209 2.56 -5.65 13.10
C ARG A 209 2.02 -5.80 11.67
N LEU A 210 2.11 -6.99 11.08
CA LEU A 210 1.57 -7.28 9.76
C LEU A 210 0.05 -7.06 9.71
N LYS A 211 -0.68 -7.52 10.74
CA LYS A 211 -2.13 -7.28 10.83
C LYS A 211 -2.46 -5.78 10.85
N LEU A 212 -1.67 -4.96 11.54
CA LEU A 212 -1.86 -3.49 11.53
C LEU A 212 -1.65 -2.90 10.14
N VAL A 213 -0.67 -3.40 9.36
CA VAL A 213 -0.49 -2.99 7.95
C VAL A 213 -1.73 -3.30 7.12
N LEU A 214 -2.28 -4.51 7.26
CA LEU A 214 -3.48 -4.92 6.52
C LEU A 214 -4.70 -4.06 6.87
N LEU A 215 -4.90 -3.76 8.14
CA LEU A 215 -5.97 -2.87 8.61
C LEU A 215 -5.79 -1.45 8.07
N SER A 216 -4.57 -0.93 8.08
CA SER A 216 -4.26 0.40 7.54
C SER A 216 -4.46 0.46 6.03
N LEU A 217 -4.02 -0.58 5.28
CA LEU A 217 -4.23 -0.68 3.84
C LEU A 217 -5.72 -0.69 3.51
N LYS A 218 -6.52 -1.51 4.21
CA LYS A 218 -7.98 -1.55 4.03
C LYS A 218 -8.62 -0.19 4.28
N ALA A 219 -8.30 0.45 5.40
CA ALA A 219 -8.87 1.75 5.76
C ALA A 219 -8.50 2.83 4.74
N PHE A 220 -7.27 2.82 4.24
CA PHE A 220 -6.81 3.76 3.24
C PHE A 220 -7.47 3.53 1.87
N THR A 221 -7.63 2.27 1.46
CA THR A 221 -8.35 1.92 0.23
C THR A 221 -9.79 2.43 0.26
N LEU A 222 -10.51 2.17 1.37
CA LEU A 222 -11.88 2.66 1.54
C LEU A 222 -11.98 4.19 1.48
N ARG A 223 -10.98 4.90 2.01
CA ARG A 223 -10.92 6.36 1.95
C ARG A 223 -10.75 6.86 0.51
N LEU A 224 -9.83 6.26 -0.26
CA LEU A 224 -9.63 6.64 -1.67
C LEU A 224 -10.87 6.38 -2.53
N GLN A 225 -11.61 5.30 -2.26
CA GLN A 225 -12.84 4.98 -3.00
C GLN A 225 -14.05 5.87 -2.64
N GLN A 226 -13.96 6.69 -1.59
CA GLN A 226 -15.02 7.64 -1.22
C GLN A 226 -14.88 8.98 -1.93
N ASP A 227 -13.70 9.28 -2.43
CA ASP A 227 -13.38 10.55 -3.10
C ASP A 227 -13.61 10.47 -4.64
N ASP A 228 -13.95 9.27 -5.16
CA ASP A 228 -14.34 9.01 -6.56
C ASP A 228 -15.87 9.01 -6.69
#